data_4974cac238186693fa3b490c840299ca
#
_entry.id   4974cac238186693fa3b490c840299ca
#
_cell.length_a   1.000
_cell.length_b   1.000
_cell.length_c   1.000
_cell.angle_alpha   90.00
_cell.angle_beta   90.00
_cell.angle_gamma   90.00
#
_symmetry.space_group_name_H-M   'P 1'
#
loop_
_entity.id
_entity.type
_entity.pdbx_description
1 polymer ?
#
loop_
_entity_poly.entity_id
_entity_poly.type
_entity_poly.pdbx_seq_one_letter_code
_entity_poly.pdbx_strand_id
1 'polypeptide(L)'
;MTPQHHLPADIERTSLSIITAELDAMGLTPPPETAAVVKRVIHTTADFDYARNLRFTPGAVAAGVAALQAAAPIVTDTNMALSGITKPGLARLSSTALCYMADPEVAALAKANGTTRAVASMQRAAAEHPGAILAVGNAPTALLTIADLPQGLTHLQLLDTVEVDLLHTNAA
;
A
#
# COMPACT_ATOMS: atom_id res chain seq x y z
N MET A 1 -19.95 -31.00 3.47
CA MET A 1 -20.05 -29.81 4.34
C MET A 1 -20.74 -28.71 3.54
N THR A 2 -21.89 -28.25 3.99
CA THR A 2 -22.59 -27.11 3.36
C THR A 2 -21.88 -25.84 3.81
N PRO A 3 -21.49 -24.91 2.91
CA PRO A 3 -20.87 -23.66 3.33
C PRO A 3 -21.84 -22.89 4.25
N GLN A 4 -21.38 -22.48 5.42
CA GLN A 4 -22.21 -21.71 6.38
C GLN A 4 -22.48 -20.26 5.92
N HIS A 5 -21.72 -19.78 4.92
CA HIS A 5 -21.80 -18.40 4.44
C HIS A 5 -21.80 -18.38 2.91
N HIS A 6 -22.79 -17.72 2.33
CA HIS A 6 -22.96 -17.61 0.87
C HIS A 6 -22.68 -16.20 0.33
N LEU A 7 -22.68 -15.19 1.22
CA LEU A 7 -22.45 -13.80 0.82
C LEU A 7 -21.01 -13.38 1.11
N PRO A 8 -20.33 -12.70 0.19
CA PRO A 8 -18.96 -12.23 0.39
C PRO A 8 -18.76 -11.42 1.67
N ALA A 9 -19.71 -10.57 2.03
CA ALA A 9 -19.66 -9.77 3.26
C ALA A 9 -19.70 -10.62 4.54
N ASP A 10 -20.41 -11.77 4.52
CA ASP A 10 -20.46 -12.68 5.67
C ASP A 10 -19.16 -13.47 5.81
N ILE A 11 -18.60 -13.89 4.69
CA ILE A 11 -17.28 -14.57 4.64
C ILE A 11 -16.21 -13.65 5.20
N GLU A 12 -16.16 -12.40 4.75
CA GLU A 12 -15.20 -11.40 5.22
C GLU A 12 -15.35 -11.14 6.73
N ARG A 13 -16.57 -10.90 7.21
CA ARG A 13 -16.85 -10.65 8.62
C ARG A 13 -16.43 -11.82 9.50
N THR A 14 -16.74 -13.04 9.07
CA THR A 14 -16.35 -14.26 9.79
C THR A 14 -14.83 -14.42 9.82
N SER A 15 -14.16 -14.21 8.71
CA SER A 15 -12.70 -14.26 8.64
C SER A 15 -12.04 -13.22 9.57
N LEU A 16 -12.50 -11.97 9.58
CA LEU A 16 -11.98 -10.95 10.48
C LEU A 16 -12.24 -11.26 11.95
N SER A 17 -13.37 -11.93 12.27
CA SER A 17 -13.66 -12.41 13.62
C SER A 17 -12.70 -13.51 14.06
N ILE A 18 -12.43 -14.48 13.17
CA ILE A 18 -11.46 -15.56 13.43
C ILE A 18 -10.06 -14.96 13.65
N ILE A 19 -9.62 -14.05 12.78
CA ILE A 19 -8.32 -13.38 12.90
C ILE A 19 -8.21 -12.66 14.24
N THR A 20 -9.28 -12.01 14.69
CA THR A 20 -9.28 -11.33 15.98
C THR A 20 -9.07 -12.33 17.14
N ALA A 21 -9.83 -13.43 17.14
CA ALA A 21 -9.71 -14.46 18.17
C ALA A 21 -8.32 -15.12 18.20
N GLU A 22 -7.75 -15.38 17.02
CA GLU A 22 -6.39 -15.95 16.90
C GLU A 22 -5.32 -14.96 17.40
N LEU A 23 -5.41 -13.68 17.05
CA LEU A 23 -4.51 -12.65 17.56
C LEU A 23 -4.57 -12.56 19.08
N ASP A 24 -5.78 -12.57 19.66
CA ASP A 24 -5.98 -12.55 21.09
C ASP A 24 -5.37 -13.81 21.77
N ALA A 25 -5.56 -14.99 21.17
CA ALA A 25 -4.97 -16.24 21.66
C ALA A 25 -3.43 -16.23 21.60
N MET A 26 -2.85 -15.51 20.63
CA MET A 26 -1.40 -15.32 20.48
C MET A 26 -0.86 -14.19 21.40
N GLY A 27 -1.70 -13.49 22.15
CA GLY A 27 -1.32 -12.31 22.93
C GLY A 27 -0.88 -11.11 22.09
N LEU A 28 -1.33 -11.01 20.85
CA LEU A 28 -1.01 -9.95 19.92
C LEU A 28 -2.19 -8.98 19.81
N THR A 29 -1.98 -7.75 20.23
CA THR A 29 -3.01 -6.70 20.16
C THR A 29 -2.47 -5.54 19.34
N PRO A 30 -2.75 -5.49 18.02
CA PRO A 30 -2.37 -4.33 17.21
C PRO A 30 -2.99 -3.05 17.77
N PRO A 31 -2.27 -1.91 17.72
CA PRO A 31 -2.81 -0.63 18.16
C PRO A 31 -4.15 -0.33 17.46
N PRO A 32 -5.14 0.27 18.16
CA PRO A 32 -6.47 0.50 17.61
C PRO A 32 -6.47 1.24 16.26
N GLU A 33 -5.56 2.21 16.10
CA GLU A 33 -5.42 3.02 14.89
C GLU A 33 -4.91 2.23 13.67
N THR A 34 -4.21 1.10 13.89
CA THR A 34 -3.65 0.27 12.80
C THR A 34 -4.34 -1.09 12.68
N ALA A 35 -5.13 -1.49 13.69
CA ALA A 35 -5.71 -2.83 13.78
C ALA A 35 -6.51 -3.24 12.55
N ALA A 36 -7.26 -2.32 11.93
CA ALA A 36 -8.05 -2.61 10.73
C ALA A 36 -7.14 -2.98 9.55
N VAL A 37 -6.03 -2.27 9.37
CA VAL A 37 -5.05 -2.56 8.30
C VAL A 37 -4.35 -3.88 8.56
N VAL A 38 -3.84 -4.10 9.77
CA VAL A 38 -3.17 -5.36 10.15
C VAL A 38 -4.08 -6.57 9.89
N LYS A 39 -5.33 -6.53 10.36
CA LYS A 39 -6.30 -7.61 10.15
C LYS A 39 -6.62 -7.82 8.67
N ARG A 40 -6.66 -6.75 7.87
CA ARG A 40 -6.87 -6.84 6.42
C ARG A 40 -5.70 -7.52 5.72
N VAL A 41 -4.47 -7.21 6.09
CA VAL A 41 -3.27 -7.86 5.56
C VAL A 41 -3.28 -9.34 5.91
N ILE A 42 -3.54 -9.71 7.17
CA ILE A 42 -3.66 -11.11 7.60
C ILE A 42 -4.78 -11.83 6.85
N HIS A 43 -5.94 -11.19 6.65
CA HIS A 43 -7.05 -11.76 5.87
C HIS A 43 -6.64 -12.13 4.45
N THR A 44 -5.78 -11.32 3.82
CA THR A 44 -5.34 -11.53 2.44
C THR A 44 -4.24 -12.57 2.33
N THR A 45 -3.31 -12.60 3.29
CA THR A 45 -2.09 -13.42 3.25
C THR A 45 -2.20 -14.72 4.04
N ALA A 46 -3.15 -14.80 4.97
CA ALA A 46 -3.25 -15.84 6.00
C ALA A 46 -1.99 -15.93 6.89
N ASP A 47 -1.17 -14.87 6.95
CA ASP A 47 0.08 -14.83 7.69
C ASP A 47 -0.04 -13.89 8.90
N PHE A 48 0.06 -14.44 10.12
CA PHE A 48 -0.05 -13.71 11.37
C PHE A 48 1.24 -12.98 11.76
N ASP A 49 2.37 -13.26 11.13
CA ASP A 49 3.62 -12.55 11.40
C ASP A 49 3.54 -11.07 11.00
N TYR A 50 2.62 -10.70 10.12
CA TYR A 50 2.31 -9.30 9.82
C TYR A 50 1.87 -8.49 11.05
N ALA A 51 1.26 -9.11 12.06
CA ALA A 51 0.93 -8.42 13.31
C ALA A 51 2.18 -7.94 14.08
N ARG A 52 3.34 -8.57 13.85
CA ARG A 52 4.62 -8.21 14.47
C ARG A 52 5.49 -7.35 13.56
N ASN A 53 5.39 -7.57 12.26
CA ASN A 53 6.36 -7.06 11.28
C ASN A 53 5.91 -5.80 10.55
N LEU A 54 4.59 -5.53 10.46
CA LEU A 54 4.11 -4.28 9.88
C LEU A 54 4.61 -3.07 10.67
N ARG A 55 5.05 -2.06 9.95
CA ARG A 55 5.51 -0.79 10.51
C ARG A 55 4.65 0.35 9.97
N PHE A 56 4.31 1.25 10.87
CA PHE A 56 3.51 2.44 10.56
C PHE A 56 4.22 3.66 11.13
N THR A 57 4.39 4.69 10.33
CA THR A 57 4.76 6.00 10.86
C THR A 57 3.58 6.58 11.66
N PRO A 58 3.85 7.42 12.68
CA PRO A 58 2.77 8.04 13.46
C PRO A 58 1.74 8.74 12.56
N GLY A 59 0.47 8.42 12.73
CA GLY A 59 -0.62 9.02 11.95
C GLY A 59 -0.78 8.50 10.51
N ALA A 60 0.01 7.53 10.06
CA ALA A 60 0.00 7.05 8.66
C ALA A 60 -1.39 6.61 8.20
N VAL A 61 -2.12 5.83 9.01
CA VAL A 61 -3.47 5.37 8.64
C VAL A 61 -4.45 6.53 8.52
N ALA A 62 -4.41 7.47 9.46
CA ALA A 62 -5.27 8.66 9.42
C ALA A 62 -4.95 9.54 8.20
N ALA A 63 -3.68 9.73 7.88
CA ALA A 63 -3.25 10.46 6.69
C ALA A 63 -3.71 9.77 5.40
N GLY A 64 -3.56 8.45 5.30
CA GLY A 64 -4.03 7.66 4.17
C GLY A 64 -5.55 7.75 3.99
N VAL A 65 -6.32 7.67 5.07
CA VAL A 65 -7.78 7.83 5.03
C VAL A 65 -8.16 9.25 4.56
N ALA A 66 -7.50 10.29 5.09
CA ALA A 66 -7.75 11.67 4.68
C ALA A 66 -7.42 11.89 3.20
N ALA A 67 -6.31 11.36 2.70
CA ALA A 67 -5.95 11.42 1.30
C ALA A 67 -7.00 10.74 0.40
N LEU A 68 -7.46 9.54 0.76
CA LEU A 68 -8.52 8.85 0.04
C LEU A 68 -9.86 9.61 0.06
N GLN A 69 -10.22 10.22 1.20
CA GLN A 69 -11.41 11.08 1.31
C GLN A 69 -11.30 12.34 0.46
N ALA A 70 -10.09 12.84 0.24
CA ALA A 70 -9.81 13.95 -0.67
C ALA A 70 -9.69 13.51 -2.14
N ALA A 71 -10.08 12.27 -2.46
CA ALA A 71 -9.98 11.69 -3.80
C ALA A 71 -8.54 11.64 -4.37
N ALA A 72 -7.53 11.57 -3.50
CA ALA A 72 -6.14 11.45 -3.94
C ALA A 72 -5.97 10.19 -4.81
N PRO A 73 -5.27 10.28 -5.95
CA PRO A 73 -5.01 9.11 -6.78
C PRO A 73 -4.03 8.17 -6.10
N ILE A 74 -4.14 6.88 -6.42
CA ILE A 74 -3.16 5.86 -6.02
C ILE A 74 -2.27 5.57 -7.23
N VAL A 75 -0.96 5.71 -7.08
CA VAL A 75 -0.02 5.34 -8.14
C VAL A 75 0.80 4.13 -7.69
N THR A 76 0.80 3.08 -8.52
CA THR A 76 1.49 1.83 -8.22
C THR A 76 2.76 1.68 -9.04
N ASP A 77 3.73 0.93 -8.50
CA ASP A 77 4.98 0.59 -9.18
C ASP A 77 4.81 -0.52 -10.22
N THR A 78 3.74 -1.31 -10.14
CA THR A 78 3.48 -2.43 -11.06
C THR A 78 2.01 -2.51 -11.48
N ASN A 79 1.77 -3.06 -12.67
CA ASN A 79 0.40 -3.35 -13.12
C ASN A 79 -0.28 -4.45 -12.29
N MET A 80 0.50 -5.32 -11.67
CA MET A 80 -0.02 -6.34 -10.77
C MET A 80 -0.62 -5.69 -9.51
N ALA A 81 0.10 -4.76 -8.88
CA ALA A 81 -0.42 -3.99 -7.75
C ALA A 81 -1.65 -3.17 -8.14
N LEU A 82 -1.63 -2.51 -9.31
CA LEU A 82 -2.79 -1.79 -9.84
C LEU A 82 -4.03 -2.68 -9.98
N SER A 83 -3.84 -3.91 -10.46
CA SER A 83 -4.94 -4.88 -10.63
C SER A 83 -5.56 -5.33 -9.30
N GLY A 84 -4.79 -5.29 -8.21
CA GLY A 84 -5.25 -5.63 -6.86
C GLY A 84 -6.11 -4.54 -6.20
N ILE A 85 -6.10 -3.32 -6.74
CA ILE A 85 -6.88 -2.21 -6.15
C ILE A 85 -8.36 -2.34 -6.53
N THR A 86 -9.23 -2.31 -5.53
CA THR A 86 -10.68 -2.50 -5.71
C THR A 86 -11.34 -1.32 -6.44
N LYS A 87 -11.80 -1.55 -7.66
CA LYS A 87 -12.50 -0.54 -8.48
C LYS A 87 -13.77 0.02 -7.82
N PRO A 88 -14.65 -0.79 -7.21
CA PRO A 88 -15.79 -0.26 -6.48
C PRO A 88 -15.40 0.62 -5.29
N GLY A 89 -14.27 0.33 -4.63
CA GLY A 89 -13.73 1.16 -3.56
C GLY A 89 -13.32 2.54 -4.07
N LEU A 90 -12.54 2.58 -5.16
CA LEU A 90 -12.12 3.82 -5.80
C LEU A 90 -13.32 4.67 -6.25
N ALA A 91 -14.32 4.04 -6.89
CA ALA A 91 -15.52 4.75 -7.37
C ALA A 91 -16.28 5.43 -6.22
N ARG A 92 -16.42 4.77 -5.06
CA ARG A 92 -17.07 5.37 -3.88
C ARG A 92 -16.33 6.58 -3.32
N LEU A 93 -15.02 6.64 -3.51
CA LEU A 93 -14.14 7.70 -3.03
C LEU A 93 -13.83 8.74 -4.12
N SER A 94 -14.41 8.59 -5.32
CA SER A 94 -14.09 9.41 -6.49
C SER A 94 -12.57 9.47 -6.78
N SER A 95 -11.84 8.43 -6.35
CA SER A 95 -10.40 8.30 -6.53
C SER A 95 -10.09 7.46 -7.78
N THR A 96 -8.84 7.51 -8.23
CA THR A 96 -8.32 6.74 -9.36
C THR A 96 -7.09 5.96 -8.96
N ALA A 97 -6.76 4.92 -9.74
CA ALA A 97 -5.50 4.21 -9.59
C ALA A 97 -4.77 4.18 -10.93
N LEU A 98 -3.46 4.40 -10.90
CA LEU A 98 -2.60 4.60 -12.06
C LEU A 98 -1.33 3.74 -11.93
N CYS A 99 -0.75 3.36 -13.09
CA CYS A 99 0.58 2.74 -13.17
C CYS A 99 1.24 3.18 -14.48
N TYR A 100 2.39 3.80 -14.38
CA TYR A 100 3.13 4.34 -15.54
C TYR A 100 4.11 3.35 -16.18
N MET A 101 4.23 2.11 -15.64
CA MET A 101 5.24 1.14 -16.09
C MET A 101 5.13 0.73 -17.57
N ALA A 102 3.92 0.77 -18.13
CA ALA A 102 3.68 0.45 -19.54
C ALA A 102 3.73 1.68 -20.45
N ASP A 103 3.91 2.89 -19.90
CA ASP A 103 3.91 4.12 -20.66
C ASP A 103 5.18 4.24 -21.53
N PRO A 104 5.06 4.43 -22.87
CA PRO A 104 6.21 4.58 -23.75
C PRO A 104 7.08 5.80 -23.42
N GLU A 105 6.49 6.89 -22.93
CA GLU A 105 7.24 8.10 -22.55
C GLU A 105 8.11 7.84 -21.33
N VAL A 106 7.59 7.10 -20.35
CA VAL A 106 8.36 6.67 -19.17
C VAL A 106 9.51 5.74 -19.58
N ALA A 107 9.27 4.83 -20.53
CA ALA A 107 10.32 3.97 -21.05
C ALA A 107 11.43 4.78 -21.77
N ALA A 108 11.05 5.78 -22.56
CA ALA A 108 11.99 6.69 -23.25
C ALA A 108 12.77 7.53 -22.25
N LEU A 109 12.11 8.11 -21.23
CA LEU A 109 12.72 8.91 -20.19
C LEU A 109 13.72 8.09 -19.35
N ALA A 110 13.36 6.89 -18.96
CA ALA A 110 14.24 5.97 -18.23
C ALA A 110 15.52 5.66 -19.01
N LYS A 111 15.36 5.39 -20.32
CA LYS A 111 16.51 5.17 -21.22
C LYS A 111 17.39 6.40 -21.36
N ALA A 112 16.81 7.57 -21.55
CA ALA A 112 17.54 8.84 -21.71
C ALA A 112 18.35 9.20 -20.46
N ASN A 113 17.80 8.92 -19.28
CA ASN A 113 18.40 9.22 -17.98
C ASN A 113 19.30 8.08 -17.44
N GLY A 114 19.45 6.97 -18.18
CA GLY A 114 20.23 5.81 -17.71
C GLY A 114 19.70 5.18 -16.43
N THR A 115 18.36 5.23 -16.22
CA THR A 115 17.71 4.74 -15.01
C THR A 115 16.66 3.66 -15.32
N THR A 116 15.97 3.16 -14.27
CA THR A 116 14.91 2.16 -14.44
C THR A 116 13.56 2.82 -14.71
N ARG A 117 12.64 2.07 -15.37
CA ARG A 117 11.26 2.55 -15.55
C ARG A 117 10.56 2.79 -14.20
N ALA A 118 10.89 2.02 -13.17
CA ALA A 118 10.32 2.21 -11.83
C ALA A 118 10.70 3.58 -11.26
N VAL A 119 11.98 3.99 -11.38
CA VAL A 119 12.45 5.32 -10.99
C VAL A 119 11.70 6.41 -11.76
N ALA A 120 11.70 6.34 -13.10
CA ALA A 120 11.03 7.34 -13.94
C ALA A 120 9.52 7.42 -13.68
N SER A 121 8.86 6.26 -13.39
CA SER A 121 7.45 6.20 -13.02
C SER A 121 7.16 6.95 -11.73
N MET A 122 7.95 6.74 -10.68
CA MET A 122 7.74 7.39 -9.38
C MET A 122 8.06 8.88 -9.44
N GLN A 123 9.09 9.28 -10.18
CA GLN A 123 9.39 10.70 -10.42
C GLN A 123 8.23 11.41 -11.14
N ARG A 124 7.68 10.78 -12.19
CA ARG A 124 6.51 11.28 -12.89
C ARG A 124 5.27 11.36 -11.99
N ALA A 125 5.01 10.31 -11.21
CA ALA A 125 3.91 10.28 -10.28
C ALA A 125 3.96 11.44 -9.29
N ALA A 126 5.13 11.72 -8.74
CA ALA A 126 5.34 12.84 -7.80
C ALA A 126 5.14 14.21 -8.45
N ALA A 127 5.54 14.37 -9.72
CA ALA A 127 5.42 15.62 -10.46
C ALA A 127 3.98 15.91 -10.92
N GLU A 128 3.27 14.89 -11.43
CA GLU A 128 1.93 15.05 -12.00
C GLU A 128 0.82 14.96 -10.94
N HIS A 129 1.07 14.24 -9.83
CA HIS A 129 0.08 13.98 -8.78
C HIS A 129 0.64 14.31 -7.39
N PRO A 130 0.92 15.58 -7.10
CA PRO A 130 1.30 15.97 -5.74
C PRO A 130 0.18 15.61 -4.76
N GLY A 131 0.52 14.86 -3.70
CA GLY A 131 -0.46 14.33 -2.75
C GLY A 131 -1.04 12.95 -3.11
N ALA A 132 -0.57 12.29 -4.17
CA ALA A 132 -0.92 10.91 -4.47
C ALA A 132 -0.47 9.94 -3.37
N ILE A 133 -1.19 8.82 -3.25
CA ILE A 133 -0.74 7.66 -2.49
C ILE A 133 0.16 6.83 -3.40
N LEU A 134 1.42 6.68 -3.05
CA LEU A 134 2.37 5.86 -3.80
C LEU A 134 2.41 4.46 -3.19
N ALA A 135 1.99 3.45 -3.96
CA ALA A 135 1.93 2.06 -3.52
C ALA A 135 3.02 1.25 -4.23
N VAL A 136 4.04 0.82 -3.49
CA VAL A 136 5.14 0.01 -4.01
C VAL A 136 4.95 -1.43 -3.56
N GLY A 137 4.84 -2.35 -4.52
CA GLY A 137 4.62 -3.77 -4.26
C GLY A 137 5.84 -4.64 -4.50
N ASN A 138 6.79 -4.22 -5.36
CA ASN A 138 7.89 -5.12 -5.75
C ASN A 138 9.19 -4.44 -6.19
N ALA A 139 9.20 -3.16 -6.53
CA ALA A 139 10.39 -2.53 -7.09
C ALA A 139 11.21 -1.78 -6.03
N PRO A 140 12.37 -2.30 -5.54
CA PRO A 140 13.20 -1.59 -4.57
C PRO A 140 13.63 -0.20 -5.05
N THR A 141 13.89 -0.06 -6.36
CA THR A 141 14.27 1.23 -6.97
C THR A 141 13.14 2.25 -6.94
N ALA A 142 11.87 1.82 -7.02
CA ALA A 142 10.72 2.70 -6.82
C ALA A 142 10.69 3.23 -5.37
N LEU A 143 10.90 2.35 -4.40
CA LEU A 143 10.93 2.70 -2.99
C LEU A 143 12.04 3.70 -2.67
N LEU A 144 13.28 3.44 -3.13
CA LEU A 144 14.39 4.36 -2.95
C LEU A 144 14.10 5.74 -3.58
N THR A 145 13.52 5.75 -4.78
CA THR A 145 13.10 7.00 -5.42
C THR A 145 12.13 7.79 -4.56
N ILE A 146 11.11 7.12 -4.00
CA ILE A 146 10.12 7.77 -3.13
C ILE A 146 10.78 8.34 -1.88
N ALA A 147 11.74 7.62 -1.29
CA ALA A 147 12.47 8.08 -0.10
C ALA A 147 13.30 9.35 -0.38
N ASP A 148 13.78 9.51 -1.61
CA ASP A 148 14.56 10.68 -2.06
C ASP A 148 13.69 11.86 -2.53
N LEU A 149 12.36 11.70 -2.64
CA LEU A 149 11.47 12.78 -3.03
C LEU A 149 11.38 13.87 -1.94
N PRO A 150 11.19 15.16 -2.34
CA PRO A 150 11.05 16.24 -1.39
C PRO A 150 9.98 15.94 -0.34
N GLN A 151 10.26 16.25 0.93
CA GLN A 151 9.32 16.08 2.02
C GLN A 151 8.05 16.92 1.78
N GLY A 152 6.88 16.35 2.02
CA GLY A 152 5.57 16.98 1.81
C GLY A 152 4.63 16.18 0.91
N LEU A 153 5.12 15.10 0.29
CA LEU A 153 4.27 14.14 -0.40
C LEU A 153 3.71 13.14 0.62
N THR A 154 2.40 12.91 0.60
CA THR A 154 1.78 11.90 1.47
C THR A 154 2.14 10.52 0.93
N HIS A 155 3.03 9.81 1.62
CA HIS A 155 3.47 8.48 1.21
C HIS A 155 2.79 7.42 2.07
N LEU A 156 1.97 6.59 1.48
CA LEU A 156 1.56 5.31 2.04
C LEU A 156 2.38 4.22 1.35
N GLN A 157 3.38 3.69 2.03
CA GLN A 157 4.14 2.55 1.54
C GLN A 157 3.48 1.26 2.00
N LEU A 158 2.94 0.48 1.06
CA LEU A 158 2.68 -0.93 1.27
C LEU A 158 3.96 -1.69 0.86
N LEU A 159 4.78 -2.03 1.83
CA LEU A 159 5.94 -2.90 1.62
C LEU A 159 5.49 -4.36 1.71
N ASP A 160 5.79 -5.13 0.70
CA ASP A 160 5.89 -6.56 0.84
C ASP A 160 7.20 -6.89 1.59
N THR A 161 7.18 -7.91 2.39
CA THR A 161 7.91 -8.26 3.61
C THR A 161 9.45 -8.35 3.57
N VAL A 162 10.19 -7.79 2.64
CA VAL A 162 11.64 -8.09 2.55
C VAL A 162 12.59 -7.00 3.01
N GLU A 163 12.22 -5.74 3.15
CA GLU A 163 13.20 -4.70 3.51
C GLU A 163 12.64 -3.55 4.36
N VAL A 164 12.39 -3.83 5.62
CA VAL A 164 12.01 -2.79 6.62
C VAL A 164 13.21 -2.03 7.19
N ASP A 165 14.43 -2.52 7.00
CA ASP A 165 15.62 -1.94 7.65
C ASP A 165 16.19 -0.67 6.99
N LEU A 166 15.81 -0.34 5.76
CA LEU A 166 16.35 0.83 5.05
C LEU A 166 15.80 2.18 5.50
N LEU A 167 14.66 2.21 6.18
CA LEU A 167 14.02 3.46 6.60
C LEU A 167 14.51 4.00 7.97
N HIS A 168 15.35 3.25 8.69
CA HIS A 168 15.85 3.63 10.01
C HIS A 168 17.22 4.31 10.00
N THR A 169 17.90 4.46 8.86
CA THR A 169 19.27 4.99 8.81
C THR A 169 19.39 6.49 8.59
N ASN A 170 18.31 7.25 8.39
CA ASN A 170 18.35 8.69 8.15
C ASN A 170 17.67 9.55 9.22
N ALA A 171 17.58 9.08 10.48
CA ALA A 171 17.18 9.90 11.63
C ALA A 171 18.37 10.02 12.60
N ALA A 172 19.37 10.83 12.23
CA ALA A 172 20.39 11.35 13.15
C ALA A 172 20.61 12.83 12.82
#